data_2fd3f2d524b30919e50795ddd0875b51
#
_entry.id   2fd3f2d524b30919e50795ddd0875b51
#
_cell.length_a   1.000
_cell.length_b   1.000
_cell.length_c   1.000
_cell.angle_alpha   90.00
_cell.angle_beta   90.00
_cell.angle_gamma   90.00
#
_symmetry.space_group_name_H-M   'P 1'
#
loop_
_entity.id
_entity.type
_entity.pdbx_description
1 polymer ?
#
loop_
_entity_poly.entity_id
_entity_poly.type
_entity_poly.pdbx_seq_one_letter_code
_entity_poly.pdbx_strand_id
1 'polypeptide(L)'
;MNTVTIPWQRVPNVLPTTPEITRAAELHPFVLNSQMLNLRGIGPKRIRKLVAEGSLQRIQRGAYIYTRDAQALTPEERLTVRCIAAQMMGLQGIFSHTSAAALWGLDVLSVPQMISVYSCSHSTSDRGRITRHYSATGPEEVTRLPGTSIMVTTVARTLQDCTRSMPFREAVVLADSIMRRGLMEPHEVTEILLSLTGYGGSAGPFLAQAVDASSESAGESLTRCLLMEHRLPLPVTQYPISCEGRNYRVDFAWPEARVIL
;
A
#
# COMPACT_ATOMS: atom_id res chain seq x y z
N MET A 1 14.50 26.59 25.70
CA MET A 1 14.42 25.39 24.85
C MET A 1 12.95 25.10 24.59
N ASN A 2 12.43 25.57 23.45
CA ASN A 2 11.03 25.33 23.09
C ASN A 2 10.92 23.92 22.50
N THR A 3 10.37 23.03 23.29
CA THR A 3 10.00 21.68 22.82
C THR A 3 8.84 21.85 21.82
N VAL A 4 9.14 21.71 20.54
CA VAL A 4 8.12 21.66 19.49
C VAL A 4 7.30 20.40 19.72
N THR A 5 6.08 20.57 20.26
CA THR A 5 5.14 19.47 20.45
C THR A 5 4.70 19.00 19.08
N ILE A 6 5.10 17.80 18.71
CA ILE A 6 4.77 17.20 17.42
C ILE A 6 3.26 16.85 17.45
N PRO A 7 2.42 17.41 16.56
CA PRO A 7 0.96 17.31 16.64
C PRO A 7 0.39 15.89 16.72
N TRP A 8 1.10 14.90 16.16
CA TRP A 8 0.65 13.48 16.11
C TRP A 8 0.89 12.66 17.39
N GLN A 9 1.46 13.25 18.45
CA GLN A 9 1.60 12.54 19.74
C GLN A 9 0.25 12.31 20.45
N ARG A 10 -0.86 12.88 19.94
CA ARG A 10 -2.22 12.75 20.50
C ARG A 10 -3.22 12.07 19.56
N VAL A 11 -2.76 11.14 18.71
CA VAL A 11 -3.71 10.38 17.87
C VAL A 11 -4.55 9.45 18.75
N PRO A 12 -5.89 9.58 18.75
CA PRO A 12 -6.75 8.65 19.48
C PRO A 12 -6.53 7.22 18.96
N ASN A 13 -6.52 6.28 19.88
CA ASN A 13 -6.38 4.84 19.59
C ASN A 13 -7.74 4.29 19.07
N VAL A 14 -8.29 4.88 18.02
CA VAL A 14 -9.48 4.35 17.34
C VAL A 14 -8.99 3.32 16.34
N LEU A 15 -8.90 2.08 16.81
CA LEU A 15 -8.65 0.93 15.94
C LEU A 15 -9.95 0.62 15.17
N PRO A 16 -9.92 0.44 13.85
CA PRO A 16 -10.97 -0.26 13.17
C PRO A 16 -11.08 -1.66 13.77
N THR A 17 -12.31 -2.18 13.89
CA THR A 17 -12.68 -3.40 14.62
C THR A 17 -12.24 -4.71 13.95
N THR A 18 -11.19 -4.73 13.18
CA THR A 18 -10.65 -5.96 12.59
C THR A 18 -9.27 -6.23 13.17
N PRO A 19 -9.11 -7.31 13.96
CA PRO A 19 -7.81 -7.70 14.52
C PRO A 19 -7.01 -8.54 13.54
N GLU A 20 -6.92 -8.15 12.27
CA GLU A 20 -5.96 -8.80 11.39
C GLU A 20 -4.59 -8.14 11.60
N ILE A 21 -3.65 -8.98 12.04
CA ILE A 21 -2.23 -8.63 12.03
C ILE A 21 -1.91 -8.23 10.59
N THR A 22 -1.57 -6.95 10.36
CA THR A 22 -1.25 -6.49 9.02
C THR A 22 -0.04 -7.24 8.48
N ARG A 23 0.02 -7.43 7.16
CA ARG A 23 1.18 -8.07 6.52
C ARG A 23 2.50 -7.38 6.90
N ALA A 24 2.48 -6.08 7.15
CA ALA A 24 3.63 -5.34 7.66
C ALA A 24 4.06 -5.80 9.07
N ALA A 25 3.13 -6.14 9.96
CA ALA A 25 3.46 -6.69 11.27
C ALA A 25 4.11 -8.08 11.15
N GLU A 26 3.65 -8.92 10.23
CA GLU A 26 4.26 -10.22 9.92
C GLU A 26 5.67 -10.07 9.34
N LEU A 27 5.90 -9.07 8.50
CA LEU A 27 7.20 -8.81 7.86
C LEU A 27 8.20 -8.13 8.79
N HIS A 28 7.72 -7.45 9.84
CA HIS A 28 8.57 -6.71 10.77
C HIS A 28 9.69 -7.55 11.39
N PRO A 29 9.49 -8.81 11.84
CA PRO A 29 10.53 -9.65 12.39
C PRO A 29 11.65 -10.02 11.41
N PHE A 30 11.41 -9.97 10.11
CA PHE A 30 12.42 -10.26 9.07
C PHE A 30 13.41 -9.13 8.86
N VAL A 31 13.06 -7.91 9.29
CA VAL A 31 13.94 -6.74 9.18
C VAL A 31 14.83 -6.66 10.40
N LEU A 32 16.14 -6.74 10.19
CA LEU A 32 17.16 -6.78 11.23
C LEU A 32 18.01 -5.51 11.20
N ASN A 33 18.22 -4.87 12.33
CA ASN A 33 19.23 -3.83 12.44
C ASN A 33 20.57 -4.36 12.97
N SER A 34 21.63 -3.55 12.87
CA SER A 34 22.98 -3.93 13.33
C SER A 34 23.02 -4.29 14.82
N GLN A 35 22.19 -3.66 15.65
CA GLN A 35 22.11 -3.96 17.09
C GLN A 35 21.51 -5.35 17.34
N MET A 36 20.40 -5.66 16.66
CA MET A 36 19.76 -6.99 16.74
C MET A 36 20.71 -8.11 16.30
N LEU A 37 21.47 -7.87 15.23
CA LEU A 37 22.49 -8.82 14.75
C LEU A 37 23.62 -8.98 15.77
N ASN A 38 24.10 -7.90 16.38
CA ASN A 38 25.11 -7.96 17.43
C ASN A 38 24.63 -8.76 18.66
N LEU A 39 23.39 -8.58 19.09
CA LEU A 39 22.79 -9.36 20.19
C LEU A 39 22.73 -10.86 19.89
N ARG A 40 22.69 -11.23 18.59
CA ARG A 40 22.77 -12.62 18.11
C ARG A 40 24.22 -13.11 17.88
N GLY A 41 25.23 -12.36 18.35
CA GLY A 41 26.66 -12.70 18.18
C GLY A 41 27.20 -12.40 16.76
N ILE A 42 26.45 -11.69 15.90
CA ILE A 42 26.86 -11.37 14.54
C ILE A 42 27.43 -9.94 14.52
N GLY A 43 28.71 -9.81 14.79
CA GLY A 43 29.40 -8.52 14.82
C GLY A 43 29.66 -7.92 13.43
N PRO A 44 30.17 -6.66 13.36
CA PRO A 44 30.30 -5.91 12.09
C PRO A 44 31.15 -6.59 11.01
N LYS A 45 32.20 -7.31 11.39
CA LYS A 45 33.03 -8.07 10.44
C LYS A 45 32.24 -9.23 9.82
N ARG A 46 31.46 -9.96 10.65
CA ARG A 46 30.63 -11.07 10.19
C ARG A 46 29.46 -10.59 9.33
N ILE A 47 28.83 -9.46 9.67
CA ILE A 47 27.78 -8.82 8.84
C ILE A 47 28.33 -8.54 7.43
N ARG A 48 29.50 -7.89 7.33
CA ARG A 48 30.14 -7.62 6.02
C ARG A 48 30.40 -8.88 5.21
N LYS A 49 30.87 -9.94 5.87
CA LYS A 49 31.12 -11.24 5.26
C LYS A 49 29.81 -11.86 4.73
N LEU A 50 28.75 -11.91 5.54
CA LEU A 50 27.43 -12.44 5.14
C LEU A 50 26.81 -11.65 3.99
N VAL A 51 26.99 -10.34 3.93
CA VAL A 51 26.54 -9.52 2.79
C VAL A 51 27.37 -9.84 1.54
N ALA A 52 28.68 -9.99 1.65
CA ALA A 52 29.55 -10.34 0.53
C ALA A 52 29.28 -11.76 0.00
N GLU A 53 28.97 -12.71 0.88
CA GLU A 53 28.59 -14.10 0.55
C GLU A 53 27.16 -14.20 0.01
N GLY A 54 26.38 -13.11 0.00
CA GLY A 54 24.99 -13.11 -0.48
C GLY A 54 23.98 -13.77 0.47
N SER A 55 24.36 -14.14 1.70
CA SER A 55 23.47 -14.71 2.71
C SER A 55 22.57 -13.67 3.37
N LEU A 56 23.03 -12.42 3.43
CA LEU A 56 22.35 -11.27 4.00
C LEU A 56 22.29 -10.14 2.97
N GLN A 57 21.12 -9.56 2.75
CA GLN A 57 20.94 -8.39 1.90
C GLN A 57 20.86 -7.13 2.76
N ARG A 58 21.51 -6.07 2.32
CA ARG A 58 21.39 -4.75 2.92
C ARG A 58 20.20 -4.02 2.30
N ILE A 59 19.17 -3.74 3.10
CA ILE A 59 18.02 -2.92 2.69
C ILE A 59 18.45 -1.44 2.60
N GLN A 60 19.08 -0.96 3.68
CA GLN A 60 19.72 0.35 3.77
C GLN A 60 20.85 0.33 4.80
N ARG A 61 21.51 1.47 5.03
CA ARG A 61 22.58 1.56 6.04
C ARG A 61 22.04 1.17 7.41
N GLY A 62 22.58 0.10 7.99
CA GLY A 62 22.22 -0.39 9.32
C GLY A 62 21.01 -1.33 9.37
N ALA A 63 20.30 -1.56 8.26
CA ALA A 63 19.17 -2.47 8.16
C ALA A 63 19.39 -3.56 7.12
N TYR A 64 19.01 -4.78 7.45
CA TYR A 64 19.31 -6.01 6.71
C TYR A 64 18.10 -6.96 6.70
N ILE A 65 18.11 -7.90 5.77
CA ILE A 65 17.19 -9.04 5.68
C ILE A 65 17.97 -10.26 5.19
N TYR A 66 17.61 -11.46 5.63
CA TYR A 66 18.19 -12.67 5.05
C TYR A 66 17.78 -12.82 3.59
N THR A 67 18.71 -13.23 2.74
CA THR A 67 18.49 -13.33 1.28
C THR A 67 17.34 -14.28 0.93
N ARG A 68 17.23 -15.41 1.65
CA ARG A 68 16.13 -16.37 1.48
C ARG A 68 14.76 -15.71 1.70
N ASP A 69 14.65 -14.86 2.73
CA ASP A 69 13.40 -14.20 3.08
C ASP A 69 13.09 -13.08 2.05
N ALA A 70 14.12 -12.34 1.62
CA ALA A 70 13.99 -11.30 0.61
C ALA A 70 13.58 -11.85 -0.79
N GLN A 71 13.99 -13.06 -1.13
CA GLN A 71 13.64 -13.70 -2.40
C GLN A 71 12.15 -14.09 -2.48
N ALA A 72 11.53 -14.38 -1.34
CA ALA A 72 10.12 -14.74 -1.25
C ALA A 72 9.17 -13.52 -1.31
N LEU A 73 9.70 -12.29 -1.18
CA LEU A 73 8.88 -11.08 -1.12
C LEU A 73 8.37 -10.65 -2.51
N THR A 74 7.10 -10.27 -2.54
CA THR A 74 6.53 -9.55 -3.70
C THR A 74 7.14 -8.14 -3.82
N PRO A 75 6.96 -7.45 -4.94
CA PRO A 75 7.41 -6.06 -5.08
C PRO A 75 6.86 -5.13 -4.00
N GLU A 76 5.56 -5.25 -3.63
CA GLU A 76 4.89 -4.47 -2.61
C GLU A 76 5.46 -4.77 -1.22
N GLU A 77 5.68 -6.04 -0.91
CA GLU A 77 6.30 -6.47 0.34
C GLU A 77 7.74 -5.95 0.47
N ARG A 78 8.46 -5.84 -0.63
CA ARG A 78 9.79 -5.19 -0.64
C ARG A 78 9.70 -3.70 -0.30
N LEU A 79 8.65 -3.00 -0.74
CA LEU A 79 8.41 -1.61 -0.33
C LEU A 79 8.07 -1.55 1.15
N THR A 80 7.19 -2.43 1.64
CA THR A 80 6.85 -2.57 3.06
C THR A 80 8.11 -2.78 3.92
N VAL A 81 8.97 -3.71 3.54
CA VAL A 81 10.25 -3.98 4.22
C VAL A 81 11.17 -2.75 4.23
N ARG A 82 11.19 -1.97 3.15
CA ARG A 82 11.95 -0.70 3.11
C ARG A 82 11.37 0.34 4.05
N CYS A 83 10.03 0.45 4.16
CA CYS A 83 9.36 1.35 5.10
C CYS A 83 9.69 0.96 6.56
N ILE A 84 9.59 -0.32 6.90
CA ILE A 84 9.95 -0.85 8.22
C ILE A 84 11.42 -0.54 8.54
N ALA A 85 12.33 -0.81 7.60
CA ALA A 85 13.76 -0.53 7.78
C ALA A 85 14.01 0.96 7.98
N ALA A 86 13.33 1.83 7.24
CA ALA A 86 13.48 3.28 7.37
C ALA A 86 13.01 3.77 8.75
N GLN A 87 11.87 3.29 9.23
CA GLN A 87 11.38 3.61 10.56
C GLN A 87 12.34 3.11 11.65
N MET A 88 12.80 1.85 11.57
CA MET A 88 13.77 1.28 12.52
C MET A 88 15.09 2.07 12.56
N MET A 89 15.46 2.73 11.48
CA MET A 89 16.65 3.57 11.39
C MET A 89 16.38 5.05 11.70
N GLY A 90 15.22 5.35 12.29
CA GLY A 90 14.89 6.68 12.82
C GLY A 90 14.25 7.64 11.83
N LEU A 91 13.69 7.15 10.71
CA LEU A 91 12.88 8.00 9.82
C LEU A 91 11.72 8.60 10.61
N GLN A 92 11.67 9.93 10.63
CA GLN A 92 10.57 10.70 11.20
C GLN A 92 9.60 11.11 10.10
N GLY A 93 8.30 10.85 10.29
CA GLY A 93 7.23 11.18 9.35
C GLY A 93 6.10 10.17 9.39
N ILE A 94 5.05 10.46 8.66
CA ILE A 94 3.87 9.62 8.50
C ILE A 94 3.95 8.99 7.11
N PHE A 95 4.01 7.67 7.01
CA PHE A 95 3.99 7.01 5.70
C PHE A 95 2.69 7.33 4.97
N SER A 96 2.78 7.65 3.67
CA SER A 96 1.67 8.15 2.85
C SER A 96 1.74 7.59 1.43
N HIS A 97 0.75 7.89 0.60
CA HIS A 97 0.71 7.49 -0.81
C HIS A 97 1.00 5.98 -0.99
N THR A 98 1.81 5.61 -1.99
CA THR A 98 2.17 4.22 -2.27
C THR A 98 2.85 3.49 -1.12
N SER A 99 3.57 4.21 -0.25
CA SER A 99 4.18 3.60 0.94
C SER A 99 3.13 3.21 1.97
N ALA A 100 2.11 4.05 2.18
CA ALA A 100 0.97 3.70 3.02
C ALA A 100 0.16 2.56 2.39
N ALA A 101 -0.09 2.61 1.08
CA ALA A 101 -0.77 1.54 0.37
C ALA A 101 -0.09 0.17 0.57
N ALA A 102 1.23 0.10 0.39
CA ALA A 102 1.99 -1.13 0.62
C ALA A 102 1.95 -1.59 2.09
N LEU A 103 2.02 -0.66 3.05
CA LEU A 103 1.91 -0.96 4.48
C LEU A 103 0.53 -1.50 4.86
N TRP A 104 -0.55 -1.00 4.23
CA TRP A 104 -1.91 -1.53 4.35
C TRP A 104 -2.10 -2.87 3.61
N GLY A 105 -1.10 -3.30 2.83
CA GLY A 105 -1.15 -4.52 2.02
C GLY A 105 -2.00 -4.38 0.76
N LEU A 106 -2.23 -3.16 0.28
CA LEU A 106 -2.99 -2.89 -0.94
C LEU A 106 -2.17 -3.22 -2.19
N ASP A 107 -2.87 -3.51 -3.28
CA ASP A 107 -2.24 -3.79 -4.55
C ASP A 107 -1.69 -2.50 -5.17
N VAL A 108 -0.41 -2.49 -5.48
CA VAL A 108 0.32 -1.37 -6.08
C VAL A 108 1.02 -1.87 -7.34
N LEU A 109 0.48 -1.55 -8.52
CA LEU A 109 1.01 -2.06 -9.80
C LEU A 109 2.43 -1.57 -10.08
N SER A 110 2.67 -0.27 -9.91
CA SER A 110 3.99 0.34 -10.11
C SER A 110 4.61 0.66 -8.76
N VAL A 111 5.37 -0.29 -8.23
CA VAL A 111 6.02 -0.13 -6.92
C VAL A 111 7.21 0.83 -7.02
N PRO A 112 7.16 2.02 -6.39
CA PRO A 112 8.23 2.99 -6.49
C PRO A 112 9.49 2.56 -5.73
N GLN A 113 10.63 3.06 -6.18
CA GLN A 113 11.90 2.89 -5.48
C GLN A 113 11.99 3.78 -4.22
N MET A 114 11.24 4.88 -4.19
CA MET A 114 11.25 5.87 -3.11
C MET A 114 10.16 5.58 -2.09
N ILE A 115 10.42 5.93 -0.85
CA ILE A 115 9.47 5.89 0.25
C ILE A 115 8.76 7.25 0.32
N SER A 116 7.44 7.26 0.38
CA SER A 116 6.62 8.47 0.52
C SER A 116 6.22 8.69 1.97
N VAL A 117 6.46 9.90 2.47
CA VAL A 117 6.07 10.32 3.83
C VAL A 117 5.54 11.74 3.84
N TYR A 118 4.59 12.03 4.71
CA TYR A 118 4.30 13.38 5.16
C TYR A 118 5.31 13.81 6.22
N SER A 119 5.82 15.02 6.10
CA SER A 119 6.81 15.57 7.04
C SER A 119 6.59 17.05 7.27
N CYS A 120 6.74 17.48 8.51
CA CYS A 120 6.75 18.91 8.87
C CYS A 120 8.12 19.55 8.67
N SER A 121 9.16 18.80 8.35
CA SER A 121 10.54 19.28 8.23
C SER A 121 10.98 19.29 6.78
N HIS A 122 11.50 20.43 6.31
CA HIS A 122 12.15 20.58 5.00
C HIS A 122 13.57 20.02 4.97
N SER A 123 13.86 18.95 5.72
CA SER A 123 15.19 18.35 5.70
C SER A 123 15.53 17.78 4.33
N THR A 124 16.57 18.31 3.70
CA THR A 124 17.09 17.88 2.40
C THR A 124 18.03 16.68 2.48
N SER A 125 18.19 16.06 3.66
CA SER A 125 19.24 15.05 3.90
C SER A 125 18.94 13.64 3.42
N ASP A 126 17.84 13.41 2.73
CA ASP A 126 17.31 12.06 2.44
C ASP A 126 17.91 11.35 1.22
N ARG A 127 19.11 11.71 0.81
CA ARG A 127 19.92 10.96 -0.18
C ARG A 127 19.14 10.25 -1.31
N GLY A 128 18.04 10.86 -1.80
CA GLY A 128 17.30 10.40 -2.97
C GLY A 128 16.46 9.11 -2.79
N ARG A 129 16.15 8.69 -1.56
CA ARG A 129 15.33 7.48 -1.30
C ARG A 129 13.97 7.77 -0.66
N ILE A 130 13.70 9.02 -0.29
CA ILE A 130 12.47 9.43 0.39
C ILE A 130 11.88 10.62 -0.36
N THR A 131 10.60 10.49 -0.71
CA THR A 131 9.77 11.59 -1.21
C THR A 131 9.03 12.18 -0.03
N ARG A 132 9.27 13.45 0.25
CA ARG A 132 8.54 14.18 1.29
C ARG A 132 7.39 14.95 0.68
N HIS A 133 6.21 14.68 1.18
CA HIS A 133 5.01 15.43 0.85
C HIS A 133 4.72 16.41 1.98
N TYR A 134 4.20 17.58 1.61
CA TYR A 134 3.83 18.66 2.53
C TYR A 134 2.35 18.92 2.36
N SER A 135 1.57 18.49 3.32
CA SER A 135 0.14 18.77 3.39
C SER A 135 -0.25 18.85 4.86
N ALA A 136 -1.22 19.70 5.15
CA ALA A 136 -1.89 19.64 6.43
C ALA A 136 -2.64 18.31 6.51
N THR A 137 -2.26 17.46 7.46
CA THR A 137 -2.99 16.23 7.79
C THR A 137 -3.67 16.44 9.13
N GLY A 138 -4.99 16.25 9.17
CA GLY A 138 -5.74 16.23 10.41
C GLY A 138 -5.40 14.98 11.25
N PRO A 139 -5.64 15.02 12.57
CA PRO A 139 -5.41 13.86 13.43
C PRO A 139 -6.26 12.64 13.03
N GLU A 140 -7.41 12.86 12.40
CA GLU A 140 -8.31 11.84 11.87
C GLU A 140 -7.81 11.16 10.58
N GLU A 141 -6.84 11.75 9.91
CA GLU A 141 -6.26 11.24 8.67
C GLU A 141 -5.01 10.37 8.89
N VAL A 142 -4.60 10.22 10.16
CA VAL A 142 -3.38 9.51 10.55
C VAL A 142 -3.70 8.47 11.62
N THR A 143 -3.10 7.32 11.48
CA THR A 143 -3.26 6.24 12.46
C THR A 143 -1.96 5.49 12.66
N ARG A 144 -1.94 4.64 13.69
CA ARG A 144 -0.89 3.65 13.87
C ARG A 144 -1.28 2.37 13.15
N LEU A 145 -0.39 1.85 12.31
CA LEU A 145 -0.62 0.59 11.62
C LEU A 145 -0.78 -0.55 12.64
N PRO A 146 -1.88 -1.33 12.60
CA PRO A 146 -2.16 -2.40 13.56
C PRO A 146 -0.98 -3.37 13.72
N GLY A 147 -0.68 -3.73 14.97
CA GLY A 147 0.43 -4.63 15.30
C GLY A 147 1.83 -4.02 15.21
N THR A 148 1.96 -2.72 14.92
CA THR A 148 3.24 -2.04 14.75
C THR A 148 3.29 -0.70 15.50
N SER A 149 4.47 -0.05 15.50
CA SER A 149 4.63 1.34 15.93
C SER A 149 4.66 2.34 14.75
N ILE A 150 4.34 1.88 13.54
CA ILE A 150 4.44 2.66 12.30
C ILE A 150 3.27 3.64 12.23
N MET A 151 3.56 4.94 12.01
CA MET A 151 2.57 5.96 11.74
C MET A 151 2.31 6.03 10.23
N VAL A 152 1.04 5.95 9.84
CA VAL A 152 0.60 5.85 8.46
C VAL A 152 -0.67 6.66 8.24
N THR A 153 -0.92 7.14 7.03
CA THR A 153 -2.22 7.71 6.67
C THR A 153 -3.32 6.64 6.77
N THR A 154 -4.51 7.03 7.21
CA THR A 154 -5.69 6.14 7.17
C THR A 154 -5.93 5.61 5.77
N VAL A 155 -6.70 4.54 5.63
CA VAL A 155 -7.05 3.97 4.31
C VAL A 155 -7.74 5.02 3.44
N ALA A 156 -8.68 5.78 4.01
CA ALA A 156 -9.38 6.87 3.33
C ALA A 156 -8.42 7.94 2.80
N ARG A 157 -7.49 8.41 3.63
CA ARG A 157 -6.49 9.38 3.22
C ARG A 157 -5.49 8.78 2.22
N THR A 158 -5.09 7.53 2.38
CA THR A 158 -4.23 6.82 1.43
C THR A 158 -4.89 6.72 0.05
N LEU A 159 -6.19 6.41 -0.02
CA LEU A 159 -6.97 6.42 -1.27
C LEU A 159 -6.91 7.81 -1.94
N GLN A 160 -7.19 8.88 -1.19
CA GLN A 160 -7.16 10.25 -1.71
C GLN A 160 -5.77 10.65 -2.25
N ASP A 161 -4.71 10.34 -1.51
CA ASP A 161 -3.34 10.66 -1.89
C ASP A 161 -2.92 9.92 -3.17
N CYS A 162 -3.22 8.63 -3.23
CA CYS A 162 -2.89 7.77 -4.36
C CYS A 162 -3.67 8.16 -5.61
N THR A 163 -4.98 8.36 -5.52
CA THR A 163 -5.82 8.73 -6.68
C THR A 163 -5.42 10.06 -7.31
N ARG A 164 -4.84 10.98 -6.54
CA ARG A 164 -4.32 12.26 -7.06
C ARG A 164 -2.97 12.16 -7.75
N SER A 165 -2.20 11.12 -7.47
CA SER A 165 -0.79 10.99 -7.88
C SER A 165 -0.52 9.82 -8.82
N MET A 166 -1.45 8.87 -8.93
CA MET A 166 -1.30 7.65 -9.75
C MET A 166 -1.99 7.78 -11.11
N PRO A 167 -1.54 7.03 -12.13
CA PRO A 167 -2.30 6.79 -13.34
C PRO A 167 -3.66 6.17 -13.05
N PHE A 168 -4.65 6.44 -13.90
CA PHE A 168 -6.05 6.01 -13.72
C PHE A 168 -6.18 4.51 -13.40
N ARG A 169 -5.54 3.63 -14.19
CA ARG A 169 -5.63 2.17 -13.98
C ARG A 169 -5.09 1.73 -12.63
N GLU A 170 -3.99 2.34 -12.19
CA GLU A 170 -3.38 2.04 -10.89
C GLU A 170 -4.28 2.48 -9.74
N ALA A 171 -4.94 3.63 -9.87
CA ALA A 171 -5.89 4.14 -8.90
C ALA A 171 -7.14 3.24 -8.79
N VAL A 172 -7.65 2.70 -9.92
CA VAL A 172 -8.76 1.74 -9.92
C VAL A 172 -8.35 0.46 -9.20
N VAL A 173 -7.20 -0.13 -9.55
CA VAL A 173 -6.70 -1.36 -8.90
C VAL A 173 -6.54 -1.17 -7.39
N LEU A 174 -6.02 -0.02 -6.96
CA LEU A 174 -5.88 0.31 -5.53
C LEU A 174 -7.25 0.39 -4.85
N ALA A 175 -8.21 1.10 -5.43
CA ALA A 175 -9.55 1.27 -4.87
C ALA A 175 -10.30 -0.07 -4.77
N ASP A 176 -10.23 -0.89 -5.82
CA ASP A 176 -10.81 -2.25 -5.81
C ASP A 176 -10.14 -3.13 -4.74
N SER A 177 -8.82 -3.00 -4.56
CA SER A 177 -8.08 -3.72 -3.51
C SER A 177 -8.53 -3.32 -2.10
N ILE A 178 -8.86 -2.05 -1.87
CA ILE A 178 -9.40 -1.57 -0.59
C ILE A 178 -10.74 -2.27 -0.28
N MET A 179 -11.65 -2.29 -1.25
CA MET A 179 -12.97 -2.92 -1.11
C MET A 179 -12.86 -4.44 -0.95
N ARG A 180 -12.09 -5.11 -1.80
CA ARG A 180 -11.85 -6.55 -1.76
C ARG A 180 -11.29 -7.02 -0.41
N ARG A 181 -10.48 -6.20 0.23
CA ARG A 181 -9.89 -6.49 1.55
C ARG A 181 -10.82 -6.11 2.72
N GLY A 182 -12.00 -5.56 2.43
CA GLY A 182 -12.96 -5.11 3.45
C GLY A 182 -12.41 -3.98 4.33
N LEU A 183 -11.47 -3.17 3.82
CA LEU A 183 -10.91 -2.04 4.55
C LEU A 183 -11.80 -0.80 4.51
N MET A 184 -12.67 -0.74 3.51
CA MET A 184 -13.73 0.27 3.37
C MET A 184 -14.90 -0.35 2.60
N GLU A 185 -16.10 0.15 2.88
CA GLU A 185 -17.30 -0.22 2.13
C GLU A 185 -17.33 0.45 0.76
N PRO A 186 -17.98 -0.17 -0.27
CA PRO A 186 -18.02 0.38 -1.62
C PRO A 186 -18.58 1.79 -1.71
N HIS A 187 -19.58 2.13 -0.89
CA HIS A 187 -20.17 3.46 -0.88
C HIS A 187 -19.19 4.51 -0.33
N GLU A 188 -18.41 4.18 0.72
CA GLU A 188 -17.39 5.09 1.29
C GLU A 188 -16.29 5.39 0.26
N VAL A 189 -15.81 4.37 -0.47
CA VAL A 189 -14.83 4.55 -1.54
C VAL A 189 -15.39 5.49 -2.63
N THR A 190 -16.64 5.26 -3.06
CA THR A 190 -17.30 6.09 -4.07
C THR A 190 -17.47 7.54 -3.59
N GLU A 191 -17.91 7.76 -2.36
CA GLU A 191 -18.06 9.11 -1.77
C GLU A 191 -16.72 9.86 -1.74
N ILE A 192 -15.64 9.19 -1.32
CA ILE A 192 -14.31 9.79 -1.31
C ILE A 192 -13.89 10.19 -2.73
N LEU A 193 -14.04 9.29 -3.71
CA LEU A 193 -13.67 9.56 -5.10
C LEU A 193 -14.46 10.76 -5.68
N LEU A 194 -15.75 10.82 -5.42
CA LEU A 194 -16.62 11.92 -5.87
C LEU A 194 -16.32 13.25 -5.16
N SER A 195 -15.84 13.21 -3.91
CA SER A 195 -15.48 14.40 -3.14
C SER A 195 -14.13 15.01 -3.51
N LEU A 196 -13.33 14.33 -4.35
CA LEU A 196 -12.00 14.81 -4.73
C LEU A 196 -12.09 16.13 -5.50
N THR A 197 -11.42 17.16 -4.99
CA THR A 197 -11.34 18.50 -5.60
C THR A 197 -9.88 18.94 -5.74
N GLY A 198 -9.65 20.01 -6.52
CA GLY A 198 -8.31 20.58 -6.70
C GLY A 198 -7.39 19.73 -7.57
N TYR A 199 -6.09 19.90 -7.36
CA TYR A 199 -5.07 19.21 -8.18
C TYR A 199 -5.20 17.69 -8.09
N GLY A 200 -5.26 17.02 -9.25
CA GLY A 200 -5.42 15.57 -9.35
C GLY A 200 -6.82 15.05 -8.99
N GLY A 201 -7.77 15.92 -8.56
CA GLY A 201 -9.12 15.49 -8.16
C GLY A 201 -10.09 15.30 -9.34
N SER A 202 -9.79 15.86 -10.50
CA SER A 202 -10.70 15.80 -11.69
C SER A 202 -10.96 14.37 -12.21
N ALA A 203 -10.12 13.41 -11.88
CA ALA A 203 -10.32 12.01 -12.24
C ALA A 203 -11.35 11.28 -11.32
N GLY A 204 -11.71 11.86 -10.18
CA GLY A 204 -12.57 11.23 -9.18
C GLY A 204 -13.89 10.67 -9.73
N PRO A 205 -14.70 11.43 -10.49
CA PRO A 205 -15.95 10.91 -11.06
C PRO A 205 -15.74 9.74 -12.04
N PHE A 206 -14.65 9.73 -12.81
CA PHE A 206 -14.32 8.62 -13.70
C PHE A 206 -13.87 7.39 -12.92
N LEU A 207 -13.09 7.60 -11.88
CA LEU A 207 -12.67 6.53 -10.96
C LEU A 207 -13.89 5.91 -10.28
N ALA A 208 -14.83 6.72 -9.77
CA ALA A 208 -16.04 6.25 -9.12
C ALA A 208 -16.92 5.38 -10.04
N GLN A 209 -16.88 5.60 -11.36
CA GLN A 209 -17.57 4.76 -12.34
C GLN A 209 -16.80 3.48 -12.70
N ALA A 210 -15.50 3.47 -12.49
CA ALA A 210 -14.62 2.37 -12.89
C ALA A 210 -14.38 1.34 -11.79
N VAL A 211 -14.54 1.70 -10.53
CA VAL A 211 -14.31 0.79 -9.39
C VAL A 211 -15.40 -0.27 -9.28
N ASP A 212 -15.02 -1.46 -8.83
CA ASP A 212 -15.93 -2.59 -8.69
C ASP A 212 -15.49 -3.48 -7.52
N ALA A 213 -16.33 -3.55 -6.51
CA ALA A 213 -16.10 -4.36 -5.31
C ALA A 213 -16.08 -5.88 -5.58
N SER A 214 -16.61 -6.32 -6.72
CA SER A 214 -16.64 -7.73 -7.11
C SER A 214 -15.33 -8.20 -7.75
N SER A 215 -14.40 -7.30 -8.09
CA SER A 215 -13.09 -7.68 -8.62
C SER A 215 -12.26 -8.47 -7.61
N GLU A 216 -11.94 -9.71 -7.94
CA GLU A 216 -11.17 -10.61 -7.06
C GLU A 216 -9.65 -10.47 -7.26
N SER A 217 -9.21 -9.80 -8.33
CA SER A 217 -7.80 -9.61 -8.65
C SER A 217 -7.49 -8.26 -9.29
N ALA A 218 -6.22 -7.85 -9.22
CA ALA A 218 -5.71 -6.69 -9.98
C ALA A 218 -5.85 -6.88 -11.51
N GLY A 219 -5.78 -8.14 -11.99
CA GLY A 219 -5.96 -8.48 -13.40
C GLY A 219 -7.38 -8.17 -13.89
N GLU A 220 -8.40 -8.49 -13.11
CA GLU A 220 -9.80 -8.15 -13.41
C GLU A 220 -10.00 -6.62 -13.46
N SER A 221 -9.50 -5.89 -12.47
CA SER A 221 -9.56 -4.43 -12.44
C SER A 221 -8.90 -3.82 -13.68
N LEU A 222 -7.72 -4.32 -14.08
CA LEU A 222 -7.02 -3.86 -15.29
C LEU A 222 -7.79 -4.19 -16.56
N THR A 223 -8.35 -5.39 -16.66
CA THR A 223 -9.17 -5.81 -17.82
C THR A 223 -10.37 -4.89 -17.98
N ARG A 224 -11.07 -4.57 -16.88
CA ARG A 224 -12.19 -3.63 -16.90
C ARG A 224 -11.75 -2.23 -17.34
N CYS A 225 -10.63 -1.71 -16.85
CA CYS A 225 -10.07 -0.45 -17.30
C CYS A 225 -9.78 -0.44 -18.81
N LEU A 226 -9.19 -1.52 -19.34
CA LEU A 226 -8.92 -1.66 -20.77
C LEU A 226 -10.19 -1.64 -21.60
N LEU A 227 -11.25 -2.36 -21.17
CA LEU A 227 -12.54 -2.34 -21.85
C LEU A 227 -13.14 -0.93 -21.89
N MET A 228 -13.09 -0.20 -20.76
CA MET A 228 -13.57 1.19 -20.69
C MET A 228 -12.80 2.12 -21.64
N GLU A 229 -11.47 2.05 -21.63
CA GLU A 229 -10.62 2.89 -22.48
C GLU A 229 -10.87 2.65 -23.98
N HIS A 230 -11.12 1.40 -24.35
CA HIS A 230 -11.43 1.02 -25.72
C HIS A 230 -12.94 1.16 -26.06
N ARG A 231 -13.73 1.67 -25.12
CA ARG A 231 -15.19 1.84 -25.26
C ARG A 231 -15.90 0.53 -25.64
N LEU A 232 -15.40 -0.57 -25.15
CA LEU A 232 -16.04 -1.87 -25.31
C LEU A 232 -17.16 -2.04 -24.27
N PRO A 233 -18.20 -2.84 -24.56
CA PRO A 233 -19.23 -3.16 -23.60
C PRO A 233 -18.61 -3.74 -22.33
N LEU A 234 -19.04 -3.25 -21.17
CA LEU A 234 -18.59 -3.81 -19.90
C LEU A 234 -19.27 -5.17 -19.64
N PRO A 235 -18.54 -6.15 -19.12
CA PRO A 235 -19.10 -7.46 -18.78
C PRO A 235 -19.90 -7.40 -17.49
N VAL A 236 -20.71 -8.44 -17.27
CA VAL A 236 -21.13 -8.84 -15.93
C VAL A 236 -19.96 -9.55 -15.27
N THR A 237 -19.54 -9.06 -14.11
CA THR A 237 -18.43 -9.62 -13.33
C THR A 237 -18.94 -10.80 -12.48
N GLN A 238 -18.05 -11.78 -12.23
CA GLN A 238 -18.30 -12.94 -11.37
C GLN A 238 -19.62 -13.70 -11.74
N TYR A 239 -19.82 -13.91 -13.05
CA TYR A 239 -21.05 -14.44 -13.59
C TYR A 239 -21.22 -15.94 -13.34
N PRO A 240 -22.34 -16.40 -12.71
CA PRO A 240 -22.59 -17.79 -12.46
C PRO A 240 -23.07 -18.50 -13.74
N ILE A 241 -22.49 -19.67 -14.03
CA ILE A 241 -22.89 -20.54 -15.15
C ILE A 241 -23.20 -21.92 -14.61
N SER A 242 -24.36 -22.47 -14.97
CA SER A 242 -24.71 -23.84 -14.69
C SER A 242 -24.66 -24.69 -15.97
N CYS A 243 -23.84 -25.73 -15.96
CA CYS A 243 -23.70 -26.65 -17.09
C CYS A 243 -23.58 -28.09 -16.57
N GLU A 244 -24.36 -29.00 -17.14
CA GLU A 244 -24.34 -30.44 -16.79
C GLU A 244 -24.46 -30.75 -15.28
N GLY A 245 -25.26 -29.95 -14.54
CA GLY A 245 -25.45 -30.11 -13.10
C GLY A 245 -24.29 -29.60 -12.25
N ARG A 246 -23.31 -28.91 -12.83
CA ARG A 246 -22.21 -28.25 -12.15
C ARG A 246 -22.37 -26.75 -12.24
N ASN A 247 -21.99 -26.05 -11.17
CA ASN A 247 -21.97 -24.60 -11.11
C ASN A 247 -20.53 -24.10 -11.26
N TYR A 248 -20.35 -23.16 -12.16
CA TYR A 248 -19.10 -22.45 -12.43
C TYR A 248 -19.31 -20.96 -12.17
N ARG A 249 -18.27 -20.26 -11.95
CA ARG A 249 -18.25 -18.80 -11.88
C ARG A 249 -17.12 -18.31 -12.77
N VAL A 250 -17.44 -17.42 -13.70
CA VAL A 250 -16.48 -16.83 -14.62
C VAL A 250 -16.26 -15.36 -14.28
N ASP A 251 -15.03 -14.88 -14.44
CA ASP A 251 -14.67 -13.54 -14.03
C ASP A 251 -15.43 -12.48 -14.83
N PHE A 252 -15.63 -12.72 -16.13
CA PHE A 252 -16.36 -11.82 -17.02
C PHE A 252 -17.28 -12.58 -17.96
N ALA A 253 -18.50 -12.07 -18.13
CA ALA A 253 -19.45 -12.57 -19.10
C ALA A 253 -20.17 -11.44 -19.82
N TRP A 254 -20.45 -11.65 -21.10
CA TRP A 254 -21.41 -10.90 -21.90
C TRP A 254 -22.54 -11.85 -22.30
N PRO A 255 -23.55 -12.05 -21.43
CA PRO A 255 -24.56 -13.08 -21.62
C PRO A 255 -25.32 -12.95 -22.93
N GLU A 256 -25.65 -11.70 -23.35
CA GLU A 256 -26.32 -11.41 -24.60
C GLU A 256 -25.48 -11.80 -25.83
N ALA A 257 -24.17 -11.60 -25.76
CA ALA A 257 -23.21 -11.99 -26.79
C ALA A 257 -22.78 -13.46 -26.68
N ARG A 258 -23.14 -14.16 -25.59
CA ARG A 258 -22.68 -15.52 -25.25
C ARG A 258 -21.16 -15.65 -25.22
N VAL A 259 -20.50 -14.63 -24.70
CA VAL A 259 -19.03 -14.58 -24.54
C VAL A 259 -18.66 -14.60 -23.06
N ILE A 260 -17.60 -15.32 -22.72
CA ILE A 260 -16.99 -15.36 -21.41
C ILE A 260 -15.49 -15.17 -21.53
N LEU A 261 -14.87 -14.61 -20.48
CA LEU A 261 -13.42 -14.40 -20.36
C LEU A 261 -12.98 -14.78 -18.95
#